data_563492fe4eb59387fb95a2a573bebb2c
#
_entry.id   563492fe4eb59387fb95a2a573bebb2c
#
_cell.length_a   1.000
_cell.length_b   1.000
_cell.length_c   1.000
_cell.angle_alpha   90.00
_cell.angle_beta   90.00
_cell.angle_gamma   90.00
#
_symmetry.space_group_name_H-M   'P 1'
#
loop_
_entity.id
_entity.type
_entity.pdbx_description
1 polymer ?
#
loop_
_entity_poly.entity_id
_entity_poly.type
_entity_poly.pdbx_seq_one_letter_code
_entity_poly.pdbx_strand_id
1 'polypeptide(L)'
;MSFQSHVRNLDDLRGPDGRLEALLNTGTDDAPFTALVTHPHPLFGGTMHNKVVYHAMKAFSHFGLPVLRFNFRGTSRSEGTHDGGRGEIDDVRAALDYLTRTYAKPILFAGFSFGSYTGLRATCGDPRVAGLVALGLPVQAAGRNYTYEFLSTCTQPKVFISGGNDEFCPPEVLQQVAASSPGIWDTFIIPGADHFFQGTLTGPGSQLDGMRGLIQTWLIHKFHLKPLNLQEPLAHS
;
A
#
# COMPACT_ATOMS: atom_id res chain seq x y z
N MET A 1 15.19 -16.02 -19.40
CA MET A 1 15.91 -14.89 -18.76
C MET A 1 15.30 -14.69 -17.38
N SER A 2 16.11 -14.66 -16.31
CA SER A 2 15.62 -14.38 -14.97
C SER A 2 15.20 -12.91 -14.91
N PHE A 3 13.95 -12.62 -14.49
CA PHE A 3 13.48 -11.28 -14.26
C PHE A 3 14.25 -10.66 -13.07
N GLN A 4 14.87 -9.52 -13.31
CA GLN A 4 15.51 -8.73 -12.27
C GLN A 4 14.78 -7.40 -12.16
N SER A 5 14.08 -7.19 -11.03
CA SER A 5 13.42 -5.92 -10.77
C SER A 5 14.45 -4.81 -10.61
N HIS A 6 14.27 -3.73 -11.35
CA HIS A 6 15.10 -2.52 -11.22
C HIS A 6 14.27 -1.42 -10.55
N VAL A 7 14.94 -0.60 -9.75
CA VAL A 7 14.34 0.58 -9.13
C VAL A 7 14.72 1.81 -9.95
N ARG A 8 13.71 2.57 -10.39
CA ARG A 8 13.89 3.82 -11.14
C ARG A 8 13.37 4.98 -10.32
N ASN A 9 14.16 6.05 -10.21
CA ASN A 9 13.66 7.35 -9.78
C ASN A 9 12.78 7.92 -10.89
N LEU A 10 11.65 8.51 -10.52
CA LEU A 10 10.78 9.21 -11.46
C LEU A 10 10.91 10.72 -11.25
N ASP A 11 11.19 11.43 -12.32
CA ASP A 11 11.33 12.89 -12.32
C ASP A 11 10.07 13.59 -12.86
N ASP A 12 9.12 12.83 -13.41
CA ASP A 12 7.95 13.28 -14.14
C ASP A 12 6.61 13.05 -13.42
N LEU A 13 6.61 12.46 -12.22
CA LEU A 13 5.39 12.37 -11.41
C LEU A 13 5.06 13.75 -10.81
N ARG A 14 3.89 14.29 -11.20
CA ARG A 14 3.43 15.58 -10.72
C ARG A 14 2.03 15.47 -10.13
N GLY A 15 1.89 15.98 -8.90
CA GLY A 15 0.61 16.28 -8.28
C GLY A 15 0.18 17.72 -8.57
N PRO A 16 -0.99 18.14 -8.06
CA PRO A 16 -1.46 19.53 -8.25
C PRO A 16 -0.51 20.59 -7.68
N ASP A 17 0.20 20.30 -6.59
CA ASP A 17 1.11 21.22 -5.90
C ASP A 17 2.57 21.10 -6.35
N GLY A 18 2.83 20.40 -7.45
CA GLY A 18 4.17 20.29 -8.00
C GLY A 18 4.67 18.85 -8.15
N ARG A 19 5.99 18.70 -8.24
CA ARG A 19 6.64 17.40 -8.43
C ARG A 19 6.57 16.55 -7.16
N LEU A 20 6.26 15.27 -7.35
CA LEU A 20 6.30 14.27 -6.28
C LEU A 20 7.53 13.36 -6.46
N GLU A 21 8.34 13.25 -5.42
CA GLU A 21 9.46 12.30 -5.39
C GLU A 21 8.92 10.88 -5.40
N ALA A 22 9.34 10.07 -6.36
CA ALA A 22 8.77 8.74 -6.55
C ALA A 22 9.80 7.71 -7.00
N LEU A 23 9.54 6.46 -6.64
CA LEU A 23 10.28 5.27 -7.03
C LEU A 23 9.36 4.28 -7.71
N LEU A 24 9.77 3.80 -8.88
CA LEU A 24 9.13 2.73 -9.60
C LEU A 24 9.99 1.47 -9.56
N ASN A 25 9.52 0.44 -8.87
CA ASN A 25 10.05 -0.91 -9.04
C ASN A 25 9.47 -1.48 -10.32
N THR A 26 10.32 -1.81 -11.29
CA THR A 26 9.85 -2.36 -12.57
C THR A 26 9.30 -3.78 -12.38
N GLY A 27 8.25 -4.08 -13.12
CA GLY A 27 7.65 -5.42 -13.19
C GLY A 27 8.00 -6.14 -14.47
N THR A 28 7.39 -7.30 -14.69
CA THR A 28 7.46 -8.03 -15.96
C THR A 28 6.53 -7.39 -16.99
N ASP A 29 6.84 -7.55 -18.28
CA ASP A 29 6.03 -6.95 -19.37
C ASP A 29 4.61 -7.55 -19.42
N ASP A 30 4.47 -8.81 -19.03
CA ASP A 30 3.22 -9.55 -18.98
C ASP A 30 2.46 -9.42 -17.65
N ALA A 31 2.95 -8.62 -16.70
CA ALA A 31 2.29 -8.40 -15.42
C ALA A 31 0.81 -8.03 -15.62
N PRO A 32 -0.15 -8.73 -14.97
CA PRO A 32 -1.57 -8.49 -15.18
C PRO A 32 -2.11 -7.22 -14.49
N PHE A 33 -1.37 -6.70 -13.52
CA PHE A 33 -1.69 -5.51 -12.73
C PHE A 33 -0.46 -4.64 -12.57
N THR A 34 -0.70 -3.41 -12.11
CA THR A 34 0.31 -2.56 -11.48
C THR A 34 -0.06 -2.35 -10.02
N ALA A 35 0.86 -1.82 -9.21
CA ALA A 35 0.58 -1.53 -7.81
C ALA A 35 1.00 -0.11 -7.41
N LEU A 36 0.24 0.49 -6.51
CA LEU A 36 0.53 1.77 -5.87
C LEU A 36 0.64 1.55 -4.36
N VAL A 37 1.71 2.04 -3.72
CA VAL A 37 1.88 1.94 -2.26
C VAL A 37 2.13 3.32 -1.67
N THR A 38 1.34 3.71 -0.64
CA THR A 38 1.43 5.00 0.03
C THR A 38 1.92 4.88 1.46
N HIS A 39 2.65 5.92 1.92
CA HIS A 39 3.37 5.94 3.18
C HIS A 39 2.56 6.55 4.34
N PRO A 40 2.99 6.33 5.62
CA PRO A 40 2.31 6.87 6.78
C PRO A 40 2.47 8.39 6.89
N HIS A 41 1.99 8.96 8.00
CA HIS A 41 1.83 10.40 8.17
C HIS A 41 3.12 11.20 7.94
N PRO A 42 3.13 12.17 6.99
CA PRO A 42 4.31 12.97 6.62
C PRO A 42 4.99 13.66 7.80
N LEU A 43 4.20 14.34 8.63
CA LEU A 43 4.73 15.14 9.75
C LEU A 43 5.28 14.30 10.91
N PHE A 44 5.09 12.97 10.89
CA PHE A 44 5.66 12.04 11.87
C PHE A 44 6.74 11.15 11.26
N GLY A 45 7.48 11.68 10.28
CA GLY A 45 8.61 10.99 9.64
C GLY A 45 8.21 9.92 8.62
N GLY A 46 6.95 9.92 8.20
CA GLY A 46 6.47 9.03 7.13
C GLY A 46 7.10 9.37 5.79
N THR A 47 7.66 8.36 5.12
CA THR A 47 8.20 8.46 3.76
C THR A 47 7.97 7.16 3.00
N MET A 48 8.14 7.19 1.68
CA MET A 48 8.08 5.98 0.82
C MET A 48 9.14 4.92 1.16
N HIS A 49 10.11 5.26 2.02
CA HIS A 49 11.15 4.35 2.52
C HIS A 49 10.78 3.65 3.84
N ASN A 50 9.60 3.94 4.40
CA ASN A 50 9.12 3.28 5.62
C ASN A 50 9.14 1.76 5.45
N LYS A 51 9.49 1.02 6.51
CA LYS A 51 9.64 -0.45 6.47
C LYS A 51 8.36 -1.17 6.04
N VAL A 52 7.19 -0.72 6.53
CA VAL A 52 5.89 -1.31 6.16
C VAL A 52 5.63 -1.11 4.66
N VAL A 53 5.87 0.11 4.15
CA VAL A 53 5.76 0.44 2.72
C VAL A 53 6.69 -0.42 1.87
N TYR A 54 7.92 -0.63 2.34
CA TYR A 54 8.88 -1.49 1.66
C TYR A 54 8.44 -2.96 1.60
N HIS A 55 7.93 -3.51 2.73
CA HIS A 55 7.41 -4.88 2.75
C HIS A 55 6.14 -5.03 1.91
N ALA A 56 5.25 -4.04 1.89
CA ALA A 56 4.08 -4.03 1.01
C ALA A 56 4.51 -4.01 -0.48
N MET A 57 5.47 -3.17 -0.84
CA MET A 57 6.05 -3.16 -2.19
C MET A 57 6.61 -4.55 -2.56
N LYS A 58 7.36 -5.18 -1.66
CA LYS A 58 7.91 -6.54 -1.91
C LYS A 58 6.81 -7.59 -2.09
N ALA A 59 5.66 -7.43 -1.42
CA ALA A 59 4.52 -8.33 -1.60
C ALA A 59 4.03 -8.33 -3.06
N PHE A 60 3.87 -7.16 -3.67
CA PHE A 60 3.45 -7.03 -5.06
C PHE A 60 4.56 -7.43 -6.05
N SER A 61 5.80 -7.01 -5.79
CA SER A 61 6.95 -7.35 -6.64
C SER A 61 7.22 -8.86 -6.70
N HIS A 62 6.79 -9.62 -5.69
CA HIS A 62 6.85 -11.09 -5.68
C HIS A 62 6.08 -11.74 -6.85
N PHE A 63 5.08 -11.05 -7.38
CA PHE A 63 4.28 -11.46 -8.54
C PHE A 63 4.73 -10.78 -9.84
N GLY A 64 5.87 -10.11 -9.85
CA GLY A 64 6.34 -9.39 -11.04
C GLY A 64 5.57 -8.11 -11.35
N LEU A 65 4.75 -7.60 -10.43
CA LEU A 65 4.01 -6.39 -10.68
C LEU A 65 4.93 -5.16 -10.63
N PRO A 66 4.79 -4.19 -11.55
CA PRO A 66 5.37 -2.87 -11.39
C PRO A 66 4.75 -2.19 -10.15
N VAL A 67 5.60 -1.62 -9.28
CA VAL A 67 5.14 -0.99 -8.02
C VAL A 67 5.64 0.44 -7.93
N LEU A 68 4.71 1.38 -7.90
CA LEU A 68 4.97 2.80 -7.66
C LEU A 68 4.86 3.12 -6.17
N ARG A 69 5.86 3.81 -5.63
CA ARG A 69 5.84 4.45 -4.31
C ARG A 69 6.25 5.89 -4.48
N PHE A 70 5.64 6.78 -3.74
CA PHE A 70 5.99 8.21 -3.81
C PHE A 70 5.92 8.85 -2.42
N ASN A 71 6.56 9.98 -2.26
CA ASN A 71 6.42 10.85 -1.11
C ASN A 71 5.28 11.85 -1.34
N PHE A 72 4.34 11.94 -0.40
CA PHE A 72 3.29 12.95 -0.43
C PHE A 72 3.87 14.37 -0.49
N ARG A 73 3.08 15.33 -0.95
CA ARG A 73 3.43 16.75 -0.97
C ARG A 73 4.10 17.20 0.33
N GLY A 74 5.11 18.07 0.24
CA GLY A 74 5.85 18.58 1.38
C GLY A 74 6.72 17.55 2.11
N THR A 75 6.87 16.32 1.58
CA THR A 75 7.69 15.26 2.18
C THR A 75 8.97 15.07 1.38
N SER A 76 10.13 15.13 2.07
CA SER A 76 11.46 14.93 1.47
C SER A 76 11.67 15.85 0.26
N ARG A 77 11.76 15.31 -0.97
CA ARG A 77 11.97 16.10 -2.20
C ARG A 77 10.68 16.39 -2.95
N SER A 78 9.52 16.00 -2.43
CA SER A 78 8.23 16.39 -3.01
C SER A 78 7.95 17.85 -2.75
N GLU A 79 7.51 18.55 -3.78
CA GLU A 79 7.08 19.95 -3.71
C GLU A 79 5.72 20.07 -2.98
N GLY A 80 5.27 21.30 -2.75
CA GLY A 80 4.03 21.60 -2.06
C GLY A 80 4.13 21.53 -0.55
N THR A 81 2.97 21.49 0.11
CA THR A 81 2.86 21.52 1.58
C THR A 81 1.81 20.52 2.04
N HIS A 82 2.07 19.83 3.16
CA HIS A 82 1.09 18.94 3.79
C HIS A 82 -0.22 19.65 4.07
N ASP A 83 -1.34 19.07 3.61
CA ASP A 83 -2.70 19.66 3.69
C ASP A 83 -3.68 18.79 4.51
N GLY A 84 -3.18 18.09 5.51
CA GLY A 84 -3.99 17.31 6.44
C GLY A 84 -4.80 16.19 5.80
N GLY A 85 -4.39 15.66 4.68
CA GLY A 85 -5.02 14.54 3.98
C GLY A 85 -6.06 14.96 2.92
N ARG A 86 -6.20 16.25 2.61
CA ARG A 86 -7.06 16.73 1.51
C ARG A 86 -6.30 16.73 0.19
N GLY A 87 -5.24 17.49 0.13
CA GLY A 87 -4.39 17.56 -1.05
C GLY A 87 -3.65 16.26 -1.33
N GLU A 88 -3.32 15.50 -0.30
CA GLU A 88 -2.69 14.18 -0.45
C GLU A 88 -3.59 13.15 -1.17
N ILE A 89 -4.92 13.32 -1.13
CA ILE A 89 -5.84 12.52 -1.96
C ILE A 89 -5.56 12.77 -3.45
N ASP A 90 -5.31 14.03 -3.83
CA ASP A 90 -5.03 14.38 -5.22
C ASP A 90 -3.63 13.92 -5.66
N ASP A 91 -2.67 13.84 -4.73
CA ASP A 91 -1.36 13.22 -5.00
C ASP A 91 -1.52 11.72 -5.34
N VAL A 92 -2.39 11.00 -4.60
CA VAL A 92 -2.73 9.60 -4.92
C VAL A 92 -3.37 9.49 -6.30
N ARG A 93 -4.32 10.38 -6.63
CA ARG A 93 -4.97 10.40 -7.96
C ARG A 93 -3.95 10.65 -9.08
N ALA A 94 -3.01 11.57 -8.88
CA ALA A 94 -1.93 11.81 -9.83
C ALA A 94 -1.04 10.57 -10.04
N ALA A 95 -0.76 9.81 -8.99
CA ALA A 95 -0.03 8.54 -9.08
C ALA A 95 -0.84 7.45 -9.82
N LEU A 96 -2.16 7.38 -9.62
CA LEU A 96 -3.04 6.51 -10.40
C LEU A 96 -3.04 6.89 -11.89
N ASP A 97 -3.11 8.18 -12.19
CA ASP A 97 -3.05 8.70 -13.56
C ASP A 97 -1.72 8.33 -14.24
N TYR A 98 -0.62 8.46 -13.51
CA TYR A 98 0.71 8.07 -13.99
C TYR A 98 0.75 6.57 -14.36
N LEU A 99 0.32 5.69 -13.44
CA LEU A 99 0.31 4.24 -13.68
C LEU A 99 -0.60 3.87 -14.86
N THR A 100 -1.77 4.50 -14.96
CA THR A 100 -2.72 4.25 -16.05
C THR A 100 -2.11 4.64 -17.41
N ARG A 101 -1.47 5.82 -17.51
CA ARG A 101 -0.83 6.26 -18.75
C ARG A 101 0.37 5.39 -19.14
N THR A 102 1.11 4.90 -18.14
CA THR A 102 2.36 4.15 -18.38
C THR A 102 2.09 2.69 -18.74
N TYR A 103 1.12 2.06 -18.09
CA TYR A 103 0.92 0.60 -18.19
C TYR A 103 -0.42 0.18 -18.77
N ALA A 104 -1.44 1.04 -18.71
CA ALA A 104 -2.82 0.73 -19.14
C ALA A 104 -3.36 -0.60 -18.54
N LYS A 105 -3.04 -0.88 -17.27
CA LYS A 105 -3.42 -2.10 -16.54
C LYS A 105 -4.20 -1.75 -15.28
N PRO A 106 -5.08 -2.64 -14.78
CA PRO A 106 -5.73 -2.44 -13.49
C PRO A 106 -4.70 -2.26 -12.36
N ILE A 107 -5.06 -1.46 -11.36
CA ILE A 107 -4.16 -1.07 -10.28
C ILE A 107 -4.59 -1.78 -8.99
N LEU A 108 -3.63 -2.33 -8.26
CA LEU A 108 -3.79 -2.78 -6.89
C LEU A 108 -3.21 -1.69 -5.97
N PHE A 109 -3.98 -1.30 -4.98
CA PHE A 109 -3.57 -0.26 -4.04
C PHE A 109 -3.18 -0.87 -2.69
N ALA A 110 -2.13 -0.35 -2.07
CA ALA A 110 -1.84 -0.55 -0.65
C ALA A 110 -1.49 0.78 0.01
N GLY A 111 -1.97 0.98 1.23
CA GLY A 111 -1.59 2.15 2.03
C GLY A 111 -1.29 1.78 3.47
N PHE A 112 -0.38 2.50 4.10
CA PHE A 112 -0.07 2.33 5.51
C PHE A 112 -0.47 3.55 6.33
N SER A 113 -1.22 3.34 7.42
CA SER A 113 -1.61 4.38 8.38
C SER A 113 -2.32 5.55 7.70
N PHE A 114 -1.82 6.78 7.80
CA PHE A 114 -2.31 7.94 7.06
C PHE A 114 -2.43 7.67 5.56
N GLY A 115 -1.46 6.96 4.97
CA GLY A 115 -1.51 6.56 3.57
C GLY A 115 -2.65 5.59 3.26
N SER A 116 -3.05 4.72 4.21
CA SER A 116 -4.23 3.87 4.03
C SER A 116 -5.52 4.69 4.02
N TYR A 117 -5.68 5.63 4.96
CA TYR A 117 -6.84 6.53 5.02
C TYR A 117 -6.97 7.39 3.77
N THR A 118 -5.90 8.12 3.44
CA THR A 118 -5.87 9.06 2.31
C THR A 118 -6.04 8.32 0.98
N GLY A 119 -5.34 7.18 0.85
CA GLY A 119 -5.40 6.37 -0.34
C GLY A 119 -6.75 5.70 -0.55
N LEU A 120 -7.38 5.13 0.48
CA LEU A 120 -8.73 4.59 0.36
C LEU A 120 -9.74 5.65 -0.10
N ARG A 121 -9.63 6.90 0.37
CA ARG A 121 -10.48 8.01 -0.09
C ARG A 121 -10.26 8.37 -1.56
N ALA A 122 -9.06 8.16 -2.07
CA ALA A 122 -8.75 8.40 -3.48
C ALA A 122 -9.17 7.23 -4.38
N THR A 123 -9.15 6.00 -3.85
CA THR A 123 -9.24 4.76 -4.65
C THR A 123 -10.60 4.07 -4.55
N CYS A 124 -11.36 4.26 -3.47
CA CYS A 124 -12.72 3.72 -3.36
C CYS A 124 -13.60 4.26 -4.49
N GLY A 125 -14.19 3.35 -5.25
CA GLY A 125 -15.05 3.68 -6.40
C GLY A 125 -14.30 4.08 -7.67
N ASP A 126 -12.97 4.16 -7.66
CA ASP A 126 -12.20 4.42 -8.87
C ASP A 126 -12.14 3.14 -9.73
N PRO A 127 -12.66 3.16 -10.98
CA PRO A 127 -12.75 1.97 -11.84
C PRO A 127 -11.40 1.40 -12.27
N ARG A 128 -10.33 2.17 -12.14
CA ARG A 128 -8.95 1.72 -12.44
C ARG A 128 -8.39 0.82 -11.35
N VAL A 129 -8.96 0.88 -10.13
CA VAL A 129 -8.45 0.15 -8.96
C VAL A 129 -9.23 -1.13 -8.75
N ALA A 130 -8.53 -2.26 -8.91
CA ALA A 130 -9.12 -3.59 -8.83
C ALA A 130 -9.20 -4.14 -7.40
N GLY A 131 -8.35 -3.69 -6.49
CA GLY A 131 -8.32 -4.19 -5.11
C GLY A 131 -7.52 -3.29 -4.16
N LEU A 132 -7.86 -3.37 -2.87
CA LEU A 132 -7.41 -2.45 -1.84
C LEU A 132 -6.79 -3.22 -0.66
N VAL A 133 -5.62 -2.77 -0.22
CA VAL A 133 -4.93 -3.28 0.98
C VAL A 133 -4.75 -2.12 1.96
N ALA A 134 -5.43 -2.17 3.09
CA ALA A 134 -5.28 -1.19 4.16
C ALA A 134 -4.43 -1.77 5.30
N LEU A 135 -3.28 -1.17 5.55
CA LEU A 135 -2.32 -1.58 6.57
C LEU A 135 -2.34 -0.58 7.72
N GLY A 136 -2.52 -1.06 8.96
CA GLY A 136 -2.52 -0.22 10.15
C GLY A 136 -3.47 0.98 9.99
N LEU A 137 -4.73 0.73 9.66
CA LEU A 137 -5.74 1.77 9.41
C LEU A 137 -5.99 2.57 10.68
N PRO A 138 -5.75 3.89 10.74
CA PRO A 138 -5.94 4.66 11.97
C PRO A 138 -7.41 5.05 12.16
N VAL A 139 -7.94 4.93 13.38
CA VAL A 139 -9.24 5.54 13.77
C VAL A 139 -9.04 6.74 14.68
N GLN A 140 -7.99 6.70 15.49
CA GLN A 140 -7.58 7.83 16.32
C GLN A 140 -6.06 7.92 16.36
N ALA A 141 -5.48 8.99 15.85
CA ALA A 141 -4.05 9.21 15.87
C ALA A 141 -3.72 10.70 15.86
N ALA A 142 -2.68 11.11 16.58
CA ALA A 142 -2.17 12.49 16.60
C ALA A 142 -3.24 13.54 16.91
N GLY A 143 -4.17 13.25 17.84
CA GLY A 143 -5.25 14.15 18.21
C GLY A 143 -6.37 14.28 17.17
N ARG A 144 -6.36 13.46 16.12
CA ARG A 144 -7.35 13.43 15.05
C ARG A 144 -8.17 12.15 15.09
N ASN A 145 -9.48 12.28 14.85
CA ASN A 145 -10.37 11.16 14.55
C ASN A 145 -10.47 10.98 13.03
N TYR A 146 -10.35 9.75 12.57
CA TYR A 146 -10.50 9.35 11.17
C TYR A 146 -11.85 8.65 11.01
N THR A 147 -12.65 9.11 10.05
CA THR A 147 -13.96 8.55 9.75
C THR A 147 -13.98 7.85 8.40
N TYR A 148 -14.79 6.80 8.29
CA TYR A 148 -14.75 5.87 7.16
C TYR A 148 -16.11 5.72 6.46
N GLU A 149 -17.00 6.71 6.57
CA GLU A 149 -18.33 6.69 5.94
C GLU A 149 -18.25 6.49 4.41
N PHE A 150 -17.17 6.97 3.79
CA PHE A 150 -16.93 6.79 2.36
C PHE A 150 -16.76 5.32 1.95
N LEU A 151 -16.43 4.42 2.88
CA LEU A 151 -16.37 2.98 2.61
C LEU A 151 -17.74 2.39 2.28
N SER A 152 -18.85 3.02 2.68
CA SER A 152 -20.21 2.57 2.39
C SER A 152 -20.52 2.45 0.89
N THR A 153 -19.73 3.09 0.03
CA THR A 153 -19.85 3.00 -1.44
C THR A 153 -18.72 2.22 -2.10
N CYS A 154 -17.79 1.67 -1.31
CA CYS A 154 -16.57 1.03 -1.79
C CYS A 154 -16.81 -0.46 -2.07
N THR A 155 -17.12 -0.82 -3.31
CA THR A 155 -17.46 -2.19 -3.71
C THR A 155 -16.25 -3.07 -4.07
N GLN A 156 -15.08 -2.47 -4.31
CA GLN A 156 -13.87 -3.22 -4.66
C GLN A 156 -13.50 -4.23 -3.57
N PRO A 157 -12.94 -5.41 -3.93
CA PRO A 157 -12.33 -6.33 -2.98
C PRO A 157 -11.28 -5.62 -2.12
N LYS A 158 -11.32 -5.83 -0.82
CA LYS A 158 -10.41 -5.18 0.12
C LYS A 158 -9.97 -6.08 1.25
N VAL A 159 -8.76 -5.82 1.75
CA VAL A 159 -8.23 -6.47 2.95
C VAL A 159 -7.69 -5.42 3.92
N PHE A 160 -8.02 -5.61 5.19
CA PHE A 160 -7.52 -4.80 6.30
C PHE A 160 -6.57 -5.66 7.14
N ILE A 161 -5.34 -5.19 7.31
CA ILE A 161 -4.31 -5.90 8.08
C ILE A 161 -3.80 -4.96 9.16
N SER A 162 -3.84 -5.40 10.43
CA SER A 162 -3.35 -4.61 11.56
C SER A 162 -2.63 -5.47 12.59
N GLY A 163 -1.84 -4.82 13.44
CA GLY A 163 -1.26 -5.45 14.62
C GLY A 163 -2.31 -5.69 15.72
N GLY A 164 -2.16 -6.77 16.50
CA GLY A 164 -3.03 -7.02 17.64
C GLY A 164 -2.84 -6.03 18.79
N ASN A 165 -1.71 -5.34 18.82
CA ASN A 165 -1.37 -4.27 19.78
C ASN A 165 -1.35 -2.88 19.11
N ASP A 166 -2.03 -2.70 17.98
CA ASP A 166 -2.12 -1.41 17.32
C ASP A 166 -2.94 -0.44 18.16
N GLU A 167 -2.30 0.58 18.70
CA GLU A 167 -2.93 1.60 19.56
C GLU A 167 -3.83 2.59 18.81
N PHE A 168 -3.67 2.72 17.49
CA PHE A 168 -4.44 3.65 16.67
C PHE A 168 -5.73 3.06 16.11
N CYS A 169 -5.85 1.73 16.11
CA CYS A 169 -7.06 1.01 15.71
C CYS A 169 -7.13 -0.37 16.39
N PRO A 170 -7.79 -0.48 17.54
CA PRO A 170 -8.02 -1.77 18.16
C PRO A 170 -8.72 -2.76 17.22
N PRO A 171 -8.42 -4.07 17.31
CA PRO A 171 -8.95 -5.08 16.39
C PRO A 171 -10.46 -5.09 16.23
N GLU A 172 -11.20 -4.89 17.32
CA GLU A 172 -12.67 -4.83 17.31
C GLU A 172 -13.21 -3.60 16.56
N VAL A 173 -12.50 -2.47 16.62
CA VAL A 173 -12.86 -1.26 15.87
C VAL A 173 -12.54 -1.44 14.38
N LEU A 174 -11.41 -2.07 14.06
CA LEU A 174 -11.07 -2.41 12.67
C LEU A 174 -12.15 -3.28 12.03
N GLN A 175 -12.66 -4.28 12.76
CA GLN A 175 -13.75 -5.13 12.27
C GLN A 175 -15.05 -4.35 12.01
N GLN A 176 -15.38 -3.40 12.88
CA GLN A 176 -16.56 -2.53 12.69
C GLN A 176 -16.39 -1.65 11.44
N VAL A 177 -15.20 -1.07 11.23
CA VAL A 177 -14.90 -0.28 10.02
C VAL A 177 -14.98 -1.16 8.76
N ALA A 178 -14.41 -2.36 8.78
CA ALA A 178 -14.47 -3.29 7.65
C ALA A 178 -15.93 -3.69 7.33
N ALA A 179 -16.73 -4.00 8.34
CA ALA A 179 -18.13 -4.40 8.20
C ALA A 179 -19.05 -3.29 7.67
N SER A 180 -18.65 -2.00 7.79
CA SER A 180 -19.40 -0.88 7.22
C SER A 180 -19.27 -0.77 5.69
N SER A 181 -18.39 -1.56 5.08
CA SER A 181 -18.06 -1.52 3.66
C SER A 181 -18.78 -2.63 2.89
N PRO A 182 -19.45 -2.35 1.77
CA PRO A 182 -20.05 -3.35 0.92
C PRO A 182 -19.01 -4.16 0.16
N GLY A 183 -19.46 -5.25 -0.47
CA GLY A 183 -18.61 -6.11 -1.28
C GLY A 183 -17.80 -7.10 -0.45
N ILE A 184 -16.71 -7.57 -1.03
CA ILE A 184 -15.85 -8.57 -0.40
C ILE A 184 -14.76 -7.87 0.40
N TRP A 185 -14.66 -8.23 1.68
CA TRP A 185 -13.59 -7.77 2.54
C TRP A 185 -13.09 -8.87 3.46
N ASP A 186 -11.81 -8.80 3.79
CA ASP A 186 -11.13 -9.68 4.74
C ASP A 186 -10.43 -8.84 5.81
N THR A 187 -10.30 -9.37 7.03
CA THR A 187 -9.52 -8.76 8.10
C THR A 187 -8.50 -9.75 8.65
N PHE A 188 -7.27 -9.30 8.84
CA PHE A 188 -6.22 -10.08 9.49
C PHE A 188 -5.58 -9.29 10.62
N ILE A 189 -5.52 -9.90 11.80
CA ILE A 189 -4.85 -9.36 12.97
C ILE A 189 -3.58 -10.17 13.21
N ILE A 190 -2.43 -9.50 13.29
CA ILE A 190 -1.14 -10.14 13.57
C ILE A 190 -0.91 -10.08 15.07
N PRO A 191 -0.97 -11.21 15.80
CA PRO A 191 -0.80 -11.22 17.24
C PRO A 191 0.54 -10.62 17.68
N GLY A 192 0.51 -9.77 18.71
CA GLY A 192 1.70 -9.17 19.30
C GLY A 192 2.40 -8.10 18.46
N ALA A 193 1.91 -7.79 17.27
CA ALA A 193 2.41 -6.70 16.46
C ALA A 193 1.82 -5.36 16.90
N ASP A 194 2.64 -4.31 16.89
CA ASP A 194 2.22 -2.91 17.07
C ASP A 194 1.72 -2.31 15.75
N HIS A 195 1.45 -0.99 15.75
CA HIS A 195 1.05 -0.23 14.57
C HIS A 195 2.02 -0.35 13.38
N PHE A 196 3.33 -0.46 13.64
CA PHE A 196 4.38 -0.58 12.63
C PHE A 196 4.69 -2.03 12.25
N PHE A 197 3.84 -2.97 12.68
CA PHE A 197 4.06 -4.40 12.52
C PHE A 197 5.39 -4.85 13.13
N GLN A 198 5.78 -4.20 14.24
CA GLN A 198 6.90 -4.61 15.07
C GLN A 198 6.37 -5.40 16.27
N GLY A 199 7.22 -6.28 16.81
CA GLY A 199 6.89 -7.11 17.97
C GLY A 199 8.12 -7.83 18.46
N THR A 200 7.93 -8.94 19.16
CA THR A 200 9.03 -9.70 19.75
C THR A 200 9.86 -10.51 18.75
N LEU A 201 9.31 -10.77 17.56
CA LEU A 201 10.01 -11.51 16.51
C LEU A 201 10.78 -10.56 15.59
N THR A 202 12.05 -10.84 15.36
CA THR A 202 12.95 -10.10 14.47
C THR A 202 13.56 -11.04 13.41
N GLY A 203 13.95 -10.48 12.23
CA GLY A 203 14.53 -11.28 11.15
C GLY A 203 13.50 -12.04 10.31
N PRO A 204 13.91 -13.13 9.64
CA PRO A 204 12.99 -13.99 8.88
C PRO A 204 11.90 -14.55 9.79
N GLY A 205 10.63 -14.42 9.39
CA GLY A 205 9.46 -14.77 10.20
C GLY A 205 9.01 -13.66 11.16
N SER A 206 9.53 -12.44 11.01
CA SER A 206 9.07 -11.25 11.75
C SER A 206 7.60 -10.94 11.42
N GLN A 207 6.97 -10.10 12.26
CA GLN A 207 5.60 -9.62 12.01
C GLN A 207 5.49 -8.86 10.68
N LEU A 208 6.54 -8.14 10.24
CA LEU A 208 6.58 -7.53 8.90
C LEU A 208 6.58 -8.58 7.78
N ASP A 209 7.29 -9.70 7.97
CA ASP A 209 7.23 -10.82 7.02
C ASP A 209 5.85 -11.50 7.05
N GLY A 210 5.25 -11.62 8.22
CA GLY A 210 3.88 -12.10 8.38
C GLY A 210 2.88 -11.23 7.62
N MET A 211 2.94 -9.91 7.80
CA MET A 211 2.12 -8.94 7.04
C MET A 211 2.30 -9.11 5.53
N ARG A 212 3.56 -9.21 5.06
CA ARG A 212 3.86 -9.43 3.63
C ARG A 212 3.24 -10.73 3.14
N GLY A 213 3.37 -11.81 3.89
CA GLY A 213 2.78 -13.12 3.56
C GLY A 213 1.25 -13.07 3.47
N LEU A 214 0.58 -12.34 4.36
CA LEU A 214 -0.87 -12.15 4.32
C LEU A 214 -1.31 -11.40 3.06
N ILE A 215 -0.60 -10.34 2.67
CA ILE A 215 -0.86 -9.64 1.40
C ILE A 215 -0.73 -10.61 0.22
N GLN A 216 0.36 -11.38 0.17
CA GLN A 216 0.61 -12.35 -0.91
C GLN A 216 -0.48 -13.41 -0.97
N THR A 217 -0.86 -13.99 0.16
CA THR A 217 -1.93 -14.98 0.25
C THR A 217 -3.25 -14.42 -0.25
N TRP A 218 -3.60 -13.20 0.17
CA TRP A 218 -4.82 -12.54 -0.28
C TRP A 218 -4.82 -12.29 -1.79
N LEU A 219 -3.69 -11.83 -2.35
CA LEU A 219 -3.52 -11.61 -3.80
C LEU A 219 -3.66 -12.91 -4.61
N ILE A 220 -3.11 -14.02 -4.12
CA ILE A 220 -3.27 -15.34 -4.75
C ILE A 220 -4.75 -15.75 -4.77
N HIS A 221 -5.43 -15.67 -3.64
CA HIS A 221 -6.82 -16.12 -3.52
C HIS A 221 -7.81 -15.23 -4.27
N LYS A 222 -7.58 -13.91 -4.24
CA LYS A 222 -8.52 -12.94 -4.81
C LYS A 222 -8.30 -12.67 -6.30
N PHE A 223 -7.06 -12.62 -6.74
CA PHE A 223 -6.68 -12.23 -8.11
C PHE A 223 -5.98 -13.35 -8.88
N HIS A 224 -5.87 -14.54 -8.29
CA HIS A 224 -5.22 -15.72 -8.89
C HIS A 224 -3.79 -15.44 -9.36
N LEU A 225 -3.09 -14.54 -8.68
CA LEU A 225 -1.72 -14.19 -9.01
C LEU A 225 -0.79 -15.37 -8.71
N LYS A 226 0.16 -15.59 -9.62
CA LYS A 226 1.18 -16.62 -9.47
C LYS A 226 2.51 -15.97 -9.10
N PRO A 227 3.21 -16.46 -8.05
CA PRO A 227 4.55 -16.00 -7.73
C PRO A 227 5.47 -16.14 -8.94
N LEU A 228 6.39 -15.17 -9.10
CA LEU A 228 7.49 -15.37 -10.04
C LEU A 228 8.32 -16.56 -9.57
N ASN A 229 8.55 -17.53 -10.45
CA ASN A 229 9.55 -18.55 -10.22
C ASN A 229 10.94 -17.89 -10.30
N LEU A 230 11.42 -17.39 -9.19
CA LEU A 230 12.83 -17.04 -9.04
C LEU A 230 13.58 -18.39 -9.10
N GLN A 231 14.17 -18.70 -10.25
CA GLN A 231 15.12 -19.81 -10.33
C GLN A 231 16.20 -19.51 -9.28
N GLU A 232 16.40 -20.44 -8.35
CA GLU A 232 17.57 -20.41 -7.47
C GLU A 232 18.82 -20.27 -8.35
N PRO A 233 19.79 -19.43 -7.97
CA PRO A 233 21.06 -19.38 -8.70
C PRO A 233 21.63 -20.79 -8.71
N LEU A 234 21.87 -21.30 -9.92
CA LEU A 234 22.58 -22.59 -10.11
C LEU A 234 23.82 -22.54 -9.22
N ALA A 235 23.84 -23.38 -8.21
CA ALA A 235 25.05 -23.62 -7.43
C ALA A 235 26.12 -24.07 -8.42
N HIS A 236 27.13 -23.21 -8.67
CA HIS A 236 28.29 -23.58 -9.43
C HIS A 236 29.03 -24.68 -8.66
N SER A 237 28.94 -25.91 -9.16
CA SER A 237 29.78 -27.04 -8.78
C SER A 237 31.21 -26.79 -9.19
#